data_3d2b9f53436f138062df518b2e7d62b6
#
_entry.id   3d2b9f53436f138062df518b2e7d62b6
#
_cell.length_a   1.000
_cell.length_b   1.000
_cell.length_c   1.000
_cell.angle_alpha   90.00
_cell.angle_beta   90.00
_cell.angle_gamma   90.00
#
_symmetry.space_group_name_H-M   'P 1'
#
loop_
_entity.id
_entity.type
_entity.pdbx_description
1 polymer ?
#
loop_
_entity_poly.entity_id
_entity_poly.type
_entity_poly.pdbx_seq_one_letter_code
_entity_poly.pdbx_strand_id
1 'polypeptide(L)'
;MNNDYPSILGGSVSLIGFLENIKKVLTSAYGIMSTAVISVLNYFAPERFCFLIVLIFVGFDFIWGVAASKVQRKFVLSYLLRETVKKLLIYSSALIAVYMAEDITHHYDLIGIKVVATIICACEFWSTSASMLIVKP
;
A
#
# COMPACT_ATOMS: atom_id res chain seq x y z
N MET A 1 -45.46 -7.75 50.89
CA MET A 1 -45.16 -6.77 49.80
C MET A 1 -43.65 -6.75 49.62
N ASN A 2 -43.14 -7.60 48.72
CA ASN A 2 -41.73 -7.63 48.36
C ASN A 2 -41.53 -6.70 47.17
N ASN A 3 -40.81 -5.60 47.38
CA ASN A 3 -40.42 -4.70 46.35
C ASN A 3 -39.08 -5.18 45.79
N ASP A 4 -39.14 -6.03 44.76
CA ASP A 4 -37.99 -6.35 43.92
C ASP A 4 -37.79 -5.23 42.90
N TYR A 5 -36.92 -4.27 43.24
CA TYR A 5 -36.40 -3.33 42.27
C TYR A 5 -35.28 -4.02 41.45
N PRO A 6 -35.40 -4.11 40.13
CA PRO A 6 -34.31 -4.63 39.32
C PRO A 6 -33.14 -3.65 39.39
N SER A 7 -32.00 -4.12 39.89
CA SER A 7 -30.79 -3.35 40.05
C SER A 7 -30.28 -2.87 38.67
N ILE A 8 -30.24 -1.57 38.50
CA ILE A 8 -29.72 -0.85 37.29
C ILE A 8 -28.20 -1.11 37.07
N LEU A 9 -27.54 -1.88 37.94
CA LEU A 9 -26.13 -2.23 37.86
C LEU A 9 -25.79 -3.33 36.85
N GLY A 10 -26.77 -3.96 36.19
CA GLY A 10 -26.53 -4.96 35.15
C GLY A 10 -26.00 -4.43 33.84
N GLY A 11 -26.15 -3.12 33.56
CA GLY A 11 -25.75 -2.52 32.28
C GLY A 11 -24.25 -2.33 32.11
N SER A 12 -23.51 -2.08 33.19
CA SER A 12 -22.06 -1.85 33.12
C SER A 12 -21.24 -3.11 32.84
N VAL A 13 -21.69 -4.26 33.35
CA VAL A 13 -21.03 -5.54 33.13
C VAL A 13 -21.22 -6.00 31.68
N SER A 14 -22.35 -5.73 31.08
CA SER A 14 -22.60 -6.06 29.67
C SER A 14 -21.79 -5.16 28.70
N LEU A 15 -21.57 -3.90 29.06
CA LEU A 15 -20.76 -2.95 28.25
C LEU A 15 -19.28 -3.32 28.25
N ILE A 16 -18.74 -3.71 29.41
CA ILE A 16 -17.35 -4.17 29.53
C ILE A 16 -17.15 -5.46 28.75
N GLY A 17 -18.03 -6.42 28.86
CA GLY A 17 -17.99 -7.67 28.11
C GLY A 17 -18.14 -7.44 26.59
N PHE A 18 -18.95 -6.48 26.18
CA PHE A 18 -19.08 -6.07 24.78
C PHE A 18 -17.80 -5.44 24.26
N LEU A 19 -17.17 -4.53 25.02
CA LEU A 19 -15.89 -3.91 24.67
C LEU A 19 -14.74 -4.92 24.60
N GLU A 20 -14.70 -5.89 25.53
CA GLU A 20 -13.71 -6.97 25.50
C GLU A 20 -13.89 -7.87 24.27
N ASN A 21 -15.12 -8.19 23.89
CA ASN A 21 -15.41 -8.98 22.69
C ASN A 21 -15.01 -8.21 21.41
N ILE A 22 -15.30 -6.92 21.33
CA ILE A 22 -14.87 -6.08 20.20
C ILE A 22 -13.34 -6.05 20.12
N LYS A 23 -12.65 -5.85 21.24
CA LYS A 23 -11.18 -5.85 21.29
C LYS A 23 -10.62 -7.20 20.83
N LYS A 24 -11.21 -8.32 21.26
CA LYS A 24 -10.80 -9.66 20.86
C LYS A 24 -11.01 -9.92 19.37
N VAL A 25 -12.14 -9.49 18.81
CA VAL A 25 -12.42 -9.59 17.36
C VAL A 25 -11.47 -8.73 16.55
N LEU A 26 -11.24 -7.48 16.96
CA LEU A 26 -10.28 -6.59 16.31
C LEU A 26 -8.85 -7.16 16.35
N THR A 27 -8.40 -7.65 17.51
CA THR A 27 -7.06 -8.25 17.66
C THR A 27 -6.92 -9.50 16.79
N SER A 28 -7.97 -10.33 16.70
CA SER A 28 -7.99 -11.51 15.83
C SER A 28 -7.99 -11.14 14.35
N ALA A 29 -8.77 -10.13 13.94
CA ALA A 29 -8.81 -9.65 12.57
C ALA A 29 -7.46 -9.06 12.15
N TYR A 30 -6.81 -8.25 13.00
CA TYR A 30 -5.47 -7.74 12.75
C TYR A 30 -4.43 -8.86 12.67
N GLY A 31 -4.54 -9.89 13.51
CA GLY A 31 -3.68 -11.07 13.47
C GLY A 31 -3.79 -11.81 12.14
N ILE A 32 -5.01 -12.06 11.67
CA ILE A 32 -5.27 -12.73 10.39
C ILE A 32 -4.76 -11.87 9.23
N MET A 33 -5.07 -10.56 9.22
CA MET A 33 -4.62 -9.65 8.18
C MET A 33 -3.09 -9.54 8.12
N SER A 34 -2.43 -9.42 9.27
CA SER A 34 -0.97 -9.34 9.33
C SER A 34 -0.31 -10.64 8.85
N THR A 35 -0.84 -11.79 9.22
CA THR A 35 -0.34 -13.09 8.75
C THR A 35 -0.53 -13.24 7.24
N ALA A 36 -1.68 -12.85 6.70
CA ALA A 36 -1.94 -12.86 5.26
C ALA A 36 -0.95 -11.94 4.51
N VAL A 37 -0.75 -10.71 5.00
CA VAL A 37 0.21 -9.77 4.41
C VAL A 37 1.63 -10.31 4.47
N ILE A 38 2.07 -10.86 5.60
CA ILE A 38 3.40 -11.46 5.74
C ILE A 38 3.56 -12.66 4.80
N SER A 39 2.55 -13.51 4.64
CA SER A 39 2.58 -14.65 3.72
C SER A 39 2.73 -14.19 2.26
N VAL A 40 1.99 -13.15 1.86
CA VAL A 40 2.12 -12.56 0.52
C VAL A 40 3.51 -11.95 0.32
N LEU A 41 4.02 -11.20 1.30
CA LEU A 41 5.36 -10.62 1.24
C LEU A 41 6.45 -11.69 1.17
N ASN A 42 6.30 -12.81 1.88
CA ASN A 42 7.23 -13.93 1.82
C ASN A 42 7.20 -14.64 0.47
N TYR A 43 6.03 -14.76 -0.16
CA TYR A 43 5.91 -15.32 -1.51
C TYR A 43 6.70 -14.49 -2.54
N PHE A 44 6.68 -13.16 -2.42
CA PHE A 44 7.45 -12.25 -3.28
C PHE A 44 8.86 -11.95 -2.76
N ALA A 45 9.32 -12.63 -1.70
CA ALA A 45 10.63 -12.39 -1.07
C ALA A 45 11.83 -12.45 -2.03
N PRO A 46 11.89 -13.36 -3.01
CA PRO A 46 13.02 -13.44 -3.95
C PRO A 46 13.21 -12.13 -4.74
N GLU A 47 12.10 -11.49 -5.14
CA GLU A 47 12.11 -10.29 -5.99
C GLU A 47 11.64 -9.00 -5.28
N ARG A 48 11.67 -9.03 -3.93
CA ARG A 48 11.29 -7.86 -3.11
C ARG A 48 12.03 -6.58 -3.49
N PHE A 49 13.26 -6.70 -3.98
CA PHE A 49 14.05 -5.54 -4.41
C PHE A 49 13.45 -4.85 -5.64
N CYS A 50 12.87 -5.59 -6.59
CA CYS A 50 12.20 -5.01 -7.75
C CYS A 50 10.99 -4.16 -7.33
N PHE A 51 10.17 -4.67 -6.41
CA PHE A 51 9.04 -3.94 -5.85
C PHE A 51 9.49 -2.70 -5.06
N LEU A 52 10.53 -2.84 -4.25
CA LEU A 52 11.09 -1.76 -3.43
C LEU A 52 11.66 -0.62 -4.30
N ILE A 53 12.42 -0.95 -5.34
CA ILE A 53 12.99 0.04 -6.26
C ILE A 53 11.88 0.81 -6.96
N VAL A 54 10.86 0.13 -7.49
CA VAL A 54 9.72 0.78 -8.13
C VAL A 54 9.00 1.71 -7.15
N LEU A 55 8.76 1.26 -5.90
CA LEU A 55 8.13 2.08 -4.87
C LEU A 55 8.93 3.36 -4.57
N ILE A 56 10.25 3.25 -4.50
CA ILE A 56 11.15 4.39 -4.28
C ILE A 56 11.04 5.40 -5.44
N PHE A 57 11.07 4.93 -6.70
CA PHE A 57 10.95 5.82 -7.87
C PHE A 57 9.59 6.52 -7.93
N VAL A 58 8.50 5.82 -7.67
CA VAL A 58 7.16 6.42 -7.57
C VAL A 58 7.09 7.44 -6.43
N GLY A 59 7.75 7.16 -5.30
CA GLY A 59 7.87 8.11 -4.19
C GLY A 59 8.62 9.38 -4.57
N PHE A 60 9.72 9.27 -5.32
CA PHE A 60 10.45 10.42 -5.87
C PHE A 60 9.60 11.22 -6.85
N ASP A 61 8.91 10.57 -7.79
CA ASP A 61 8.00 11.24 -8.72
C ASP A 61 6.91 12.00 -7.98
N PHE A 62 6.32 11.41 -6.92
CA PHE A 62 5.34 12.09 -6.09
C PHE A 62 5.91 13.34 -5.41
N ILE A 63 7.10 13.28 -4.80
CA ILE A 63 7.73 14.42 -4.12
C ILE A 63 7.97 15.57 -5.10
N TRP A 64 8.56 15.28 -6.26
CA TRP A 64 8.82 16.30 -7.29
C TRP A 64 7.54 16.79 -7.95
N GLY A 65 6.53 15.94 -8.12
CA GLY A 65 5.19 16.32 -8.58
C GLY A 65 4.52 17.32 -7.63
N VAL A 66 4.64 17.12 -6.32
CA VAL A 66 4.18 18.08 -5.30
C VAL A 66 4.92 19.41 -5.42
N ALA A 67 6.25 19.38 -5.56
CA ALA A 67 7.05 20.59 -5.72
C ALA A 67 6.67 21.37 -7.00
N ALA A 68 6.57 20.67 -8.14
CA ALA A 68 6.19 21.27 -9.42
C ALA A 68 4.78 21.89 -9.40
N SER A 69 3.79 21.20 -8.78
CA SER A 69 2.42 21.69 -8.68
C SER A 69 2.31 22.95 -7.79
N LYS A 70 3.14 23.07 -6.75
CA LYS A 70 3.23 24.28 -5.92
C LYS A 70 3.77 25.46 -6.72
N VAL A 71 4.83 25.27 -7.52
CA VAL A 71 5.41 26.31 -8.37
C VAL A 71 4.39 26.79 -9.41
N GLN A 72 3.63 25.88 -10.00
CA GLN A 72 2.57 26.21 -10.96
C GLN A 72 1.29 26.82 -10.33
N ARG A 73 1.20 26.93 -8.99
CA ARG A 73 0.02 27.40 -8.26
C ARG A 73 -1.24 26.56 -8.52
N LYS A 74 -1.10 25.31 -8.94
CA LYS A 74 -2.21 24.37 -9.23
C LYS A 74 -2.18 23.18 -8.25
N PHE A 75 -1.77 23.42 -7.01
CA PHE A 75 -1.62 22.38 -6.02
C PHE A 75 -2.97 21.87 -5.52
N VAL A 76 -3.30 20.61 -5.87
CA VAL A 76 -4.44 19.86 -5.34
C VAL A 76 -3.92 18.51 -4.86
N LEU A 77 -3.71 18.37 -3.55
CA LEU A 77 -3.13 17.17 -2.94
C LEU A 77 -3.93 15.90 -3.25
N SER A 78 -5.26 15.98 -3.20
CA SER A 78 -6.14 14.84 -3.47
C SER A 78 -6.00 14.30 -4.90
N TYR A 79 -5.78 15.18 -5.87
CA TYR A 79 -5.54 14.79 -7.25
C TYR A 79 -4.20 14.05 -7.40
N LEU A 80 -3.12 14.62 -6.84
CA LEU A 80 -1.79 14.01 -6.88
C LEU A 80 -1.77 12.64 -6.21
N LEU A 81 -2.38 12.52 -5.02
CA LEU A 81 -2.48 11.23 -4.32
C LEU A 81 -3.25 10.20 -5.14
N ARG A 82 -4.36 10.59 -5.76
CA ARG A 82 -5.15 9.69 -6.60
C ARG A 82 -4.38 9.18 -7.80
N GLU A 83 -3.60 10.04 -8.47
CA GLU A 83 -2.75 9.64 -9.61
C GLU A 83 -1.62 8.71 -9.15
N THR A 84 -0.97 9.00 -8.02
CA THR A 84 0.09 8.14 -7.47
C THR A 84 -0.45 6.76 -7.07
N VAL A 85 -1.63 6.69 -6.43
CA VAL A 85 -2.26 5.41 -6.09
C VAL A 85 -2.61 4.60 -7.33
N LYS A 86 -3.11 5.24 -8.40
CA LYS A 86 -3.37 4.56 -9.67
C LYS A 86 -2.08 3.98 -10.28
N LYS A 87 -1.00 4.74 -10.32
CA LYS A 87 0.31 4.26 -10.78
C LYS A 87 0.77 3.04 -9.97
N LEU A 88 0.72 3.12 -8.63
CA LEU A 88 1.09 2.02 -7.75
C LEU A 88 0.28 0.75 -8.02
N LEU A 89 -1.05 0.87 -8.21
CA LEU A 89 -1.90 -0.27 -8.52
C LEU A 89 -1.55 -0.91 -9.87
N ILE A 90 -1.34 -0.09 -10.91
CA ILE A 90 -0.97 -0.58 -12.25
C ILE A 90 0.40 -1.26 -12.21
N TYR A 91 1.40 -0.64 -11.61
CA TYR A 91 2.77 -1.19 -11.56
C TYR A 91 2.85 -2.45 -10.71
N SER A 92 2.18 -2.46 -9.55
CA SER A 92 2.12 -3.65 -8.71
C SER A 92 1.41 -4.81 -9.42
N SER A 93 0.30 -4.55 -10.12
CA SER A 93 -0.39 -5.60 -10.87
C SER A 93 0.45 -6.15 -12.02
N ALA A 94 1.19 -5.30 -12.73
CA ALA A 94 2.10 -5.73 -13.80
C ALA A 94 3.25 -6.59 -13.27
N LEU A 95 3.91 -6.16 -12.18
CA LEU A 95 4.99 -6.93 -11.54
C LEU A 95 4.49 -8.27 -11.02
N ILE A 96 3.33 -8.31 -10.36
CA ILE A 96 2.71 -9.55 -9.86
C ILE A 96 2.39 -10.49 -11.02
N ALA A 97 1.78 -9.98 -12.10
CA ALA A 97 1.41 -10.81 -13.25
C ALA A 97 2.65 -11.43 -13.92
N VAL A 98 3.72 -10.66 -14.10
CA VAL A 98 4.97 -11.17 -14.69
C VAL A 98 5.64 -12.18 -13.75
N TYR A 99 5.72 -11.89 -12.44
CA TYR A 99 6.26 -12.80 -11.46
C TYR A 99 5.53 -14.15 -11.47
N MET A 100 4.18 -14.12 -11.44
CA MET A 100 3.38 -15.35 -11.49
C MET A 100 3.57 -16.12 -12.81
N ALA A 101 3.71 -15.43 -13.95
CA ALA A 101 3.97 -16.06 -15.22
C ALA A 101 5.33 -16.75 -15.27
N GLU A 102 6.37 -16.14 -14.70
CA GLU A 102 7.72 -16.72 -14.61
C GLU A 102 7.77 -17.89 -13.62
N ASP A 103 7.08 -17.78 -12.48
CA ASP A 103 6.97 -18.85 -11.50
C ASP A 103 6.34 -20.13 -12.09
N ILE A 104 5.26 -19.97 -12.87
CA ILE A 104 4.58 -21.08 -13.57
C ILE A 104 5.50 -21.74 -14.62
N THR A 105 6.34 -20.96 -15.30
CA THR A 105 7.24 -21.45 -16.33
C THR A 105 8.54 -22.03 -15.77
N HIS A 106 8.70 -22.05 -14.45
CA HIS A 106 9.90 -22.52 -13.76
C HIS A 106 11.22 -21.84 -14.23
N HIS A 107 11.13 -20.61 -14.70
CA HIS A 107 12.30 -19.80 -15.02
C HIS A 107 12.92 -19.24 -13.72
N TYR A 108 13.99 -19.89 -13.25
CA TYR A 108 14.68 -19.52 -12.01
C TYR A 108 15.37 -18.14 -12.04
N ASP A 109 15.63 -17.60 -13.23
CA ASP A 109 16.38 -16.34 -13.36
C ASP A 109 15.51 -15.08 -13.20
N LEU A 110 14.17 -15.20 -13.20
CA LEU A 110 13.20 -14.11 -13.01
C LEU A 110 13.59 -12.84 -13.78
N ILE A 111 14.00 -13.01 -15.05
CA ILE A 111 14.52 -11.93 -15.90
C ILE A 111 13.39 -10.96 -16.27
N GLY A 112 12.18 -11.46 -16.53
CA GLY A 112 11.04 -10.66 -16.96
C GLY A 112 10.62 -9.63 -15.92
N ILE A 113 10.55 -10.02 -14.63
CA ILE A 113 10.23 -9.06 -13.56
C ILE A 113 11.29 -7.95 -13.46
N LYS A 114 12.58 -8.29 -13.64
CA LYS A 114 13.68 -7.31 -13.62
C LYS A 114 13.59 -6.35 -14.79
N VAL A 115 13.26 -6.86 -15.99
CA VAL A 115 13.05 -6.05 -17.20
C VAL A 115 11.86 -5.10 -17.01
N VAL A 116 10.72 -5.60 -16.54
CA VAL A 116 9.53 -4.78 -16.31
C VAL A 116 9.79 -3.72 -15.24
N ALA A 117 10.43 -4.09 -14.12
CA ALA A 117 10.81 -3.13 -13.08
C ALA A 117 11.74 -2.04 -13.63
N THR A 118 12.71 -2.40 -14.47
CA THR A 118 13.61 -1.43 -15.10
C THR A 118 12.89 -0.46 -16.02
N ILE A 119 11.94 -0.95 -16.82
CA ILE A 119 11.12 -0.10 -17.71
C ILE A 119 10.27 0.87 -16.88
N ILE A 120 9.63 0.40 -15.81
CA ILE A 120 8.84 1.25 -14.92
C ILE A 120 9.74 2.34 -14.29
N CYS A 121 10.91 1.96 -13.78
CA CYS A 121 11.87 2.92 -13.21
C CYS A 121 12.33 3.96 -14.22
N ALA A 122 12.56 3.58 -15.47
CA ALA A 122 12.93 4.51 -16.54
C ALA A 122 11.79 5.50 -16.83
N CYS A 123 10.54 5.05 -16.88
CA CYS A 123 9.37 5.90 -17.06
C CYS A 123 9.22 6.90 -15.89
N GLU A 124 9.35 6.43 -14.64
CA GLU A 124 9.25 7.31 -13.46
C GLU A 124 10.42 8.27 -13.36
N PHE A 125 11.64 7.86 -13.74
CA PHE A 125 12.80 8.74 -13.84
C PHE A 125 12.57 9.86 -14.83
N TRP A 126 11.99 9.56 -16.00
CA TRP A 126 11.63 10.57 -17.00
C TRP A 126 10.58 11.55 -16.47
N SER A 127 9.53 11.06 -15.83
CA SER A 127 8.48 11.88 -15.20
C SER A 127 9.06 12.80 -14.12
N THR A 128 9.91 12.24 -13.25
CA THR A 128 10.60 13.00 -12.19
C THR A 128 11.50 14.09 -12.78
N SER A 129 12.26 13.76 -13.83
CA SER A 129 13.14 14.72 -14.50
C SER A 129 12.34 15.88 -15.12
N ALA A 130 11.20 15.60 -15.74
CA ALA A 130 10.30 16.62 -16.25
C ALA A 130 9.77 17.54 -15.15
N SER A 131 9.40 16.96 -14.00
CA SER A 131 8.94 17.72 -12.82
C SER A 131 10.05 18.59 -12.23
N MET A 132 11.31 18.10 -12.21
CA MET A 132 12.48 18.87 -11.76
C MET A 132 12.73 20.11 -12.62
N LEU A 133 12.58 19.98 -13.95
CA LEU A 133 12.75 21.11 -14.88
C LEU A 133 11.73 22.21 -14.65
N ILE A 134 10.53 21.88 -14.20
CA ILE A 134 9.48 22.86 -13.85
C ILE A 134 9.83 23.62 -12.56
N VAL A 135 10.44 22.94 -11.60
CA VAL A 135 10.81 23.55 -10.29
C VAL A 135 12.02 24.47 -10.40
N LYS A 136 12.96 24.14 -11.30
CA LYS A 136 14.20 24.89 -11.50
C LYS A 136 14.20 25.47 -12.92
N PRO A 137 13.70 26.72 -13.12
CA PRO A 137 13.78 27.40 -14.42
C PRO A 137 15.21 27.72 -14.81
#